data_bd5ac740cda2e28c59030e16dba8e9bc
#
_entry.id   bd5ac740cda2e28c59030e16dba8e9bc
#
_cell.length_a   1.000
_cell.length_b   1.000
_cell.length_c   1.000
_cell.angle_alpha   90.00
_cell.angle_beta   90.00
_cell.angle_gamma   90.00
#
_symmetry.space_group_name_H-M   'P 1'
#
loop_
_entity.id
_entity.type
_entity.pdbx_description
1 polymer ?
#
loop_
_entity_poly.entity_id
_entity_poly.type
_entity_poly.pdbx_seq_one_letter_code
_entity_poly.pdbx_strand_id
1 'polypeptide(L)'
;MISDGRLCQLQKLIASGQEAQFYSWKEWLQIRPDVLKLDQGECQTCKQRGRHRAARIVHHVKHLRDRPDLALSIWDPETGERQLVSVCKRCHEELHPESRRPFQRLYAPLTEERWD
;
A
#
# COMPACT_ATOMS: atom_id res chain seq x y z
N MET A 1 2.69 14.06 4.90
CA MET A 1 2.99 13.18 6.04
C MET A 1 1.79 13.04 6.96
N ILE A 2 1.69 11.91 7.63
CA ILE A 2 0.58 11.69 8.56
C ILE A 2 0.73 12.61 9.78
N SER A 3 -0.38 13.19 10.26
CA SER A 3 -0.36 14.01 11.46
C SER A 3 -0.24 13.13 12.71
N ASP A 4 0.20 13.72 13.83
CA ASP A 4 0.36 12.97 15.08
C ASP A 4 -0.98 12.38 15.56
N GLY A 5 -2.07 13.13 15.45
CA GLY A 5 -3.39 12.65 15.83
C GLY A 5 -3.84 11.48 14.98
N ARG A 6 -3.61 11.53 13.68
CA ARG A 6 -3.93 10.44 12.76
C ARG A 6 -3.03 9.24 12.96
N LEU A 7 -1.75 9.48 13.25
CA LEU A 7 -0.81 8.39 13.56
C LEU A 7 -1.27 7.63 14.81
N CYS A 8 -1.66 8.32 15.84
CA CYS A 8 -2.17 7.71 17.06
C CYS A 8 -3.42 6.88 16.77
N GLN A 9 -4.33 7.42 15.97
CA GLN A 9 -5.55 6.72 15.56
C GLN A 9 -5.22 5.46 14.76
N LEU A 10 -4.28 5.55 13.82
CA LEU A 10 -3.86 4.42 13.01
C LEU A 10 -3.23 3.32 13.88
N GLN A 11 -2.39 3.71 14.84
CA GLN A 11 -1.78 2.75 15.76
C GLN A 11 -2.84 1.99 16.55
N LYS A 12 -3.91 2.66 16.97
CA LYS A 12 -5.03 2.02 17.64
C LYS A 12 -5.77 1.05 16.73
N LEU A 13 -5.97 1.40 15.47
CA LEU A 13 -6.60 0.53 14.47
C LEU A 13 -5.75 -0.74 14.25
N ILE A 14 -4.45 -0.58 14.14
CA ILE A 14 -3.53 -1.71 13.97
C ILE A 14 -3.60 -2.63 15.19
N ALA A 15 -3.56 -2.06 16.39
CA ALA A 15 -3.60 -2.82 17.64
C ALA A 15 -4.90 -3.63 17.78
N SER A 16 -6.00 -3.13 17.23
CA SER A 16 -7.29 -3.80 17.29
C SER A 16 -7.58 -4.69 16.07
N GLY A 17 -6.63 -4.79 15.13
CA GLY A 17 -6.81 -5.58 13.90
C GLY A 17 -7.73 -4.94 12.89
N GLN A 18 -7.93 -3.62 12.97
CA GLN A 18 -8.85 -2.88 12.10
C GLN A 18 -8.11 -1.93 11.15
N GLU A 19 -6.87 -2.21 10.83
CA GLU A 19 -6.04 -1.37 9.97
C GLU A 19 -6.65 -1.17 8.57
N ALA A 20 -7.54 -2.04 8.14
CA ALA A 20 -8.22 -1.90 6.85
C ALA A 20 -9.05 -0.60 6.78
N GLN A 21 -9.47 -0.06 7.91
CA GLN A 21 -10.21 1.20 7.94
C GLN A 21 -9.38 2.38 7.43
N PHE A 22 -8.05 2.29 7.53
CA PHE A 22 -7.15 3.32 7.01
C PHE A 22 -7.41 3.60 5.52
N TYR A 23 -7.72 2.57 4.75
CA TYR A 23 -7.89 2.70 3.30
C TYR A 23 -9.17 3.43 2.90
N SER A 24 -10.04 3.75 3.84
CA SER A 24 -11.21 4.61 3.63
C SER A 24 -10.96 6.05 4.07
N TRP A 25 -9.82 6.35 4.66
CA TRP A 25 -9.51 7.70 5.11
C TRP A 25 -9.39 8.65 3.93
N LYS A 26 -9.86 9.87 4.15
CA LYS A 26 -9.79 10.94 3.15
C LYS A 26 -8.36 11.19 2.70
N GLU A 27 -7.42 11.22 3.64
CA GLU A 27 -6.00 11.46 3.36
C GLU A 27 -5.42 10.39 2.43
N TRP A 28 -5.77 9.12 2.66
CA TRP A 28 -5.36 8.04 1.79
C TRP A 28 -5.96 8.16 0.39
N LEU A 29 -7.26 8.45 0.33
CA LEU A 29 -7.97 8.59 -0.94
C LEU A 29 -7.48 9.79 -1.75
N GLN A 30 -6.88 10.79 -1.08
CA GLN A 30 -6.28 11.94 -1.75
C GLN A 30 -4.87 11.65 -2.27
N ILE A 31 -4.05 10.91 -1.51
CA ILE A 31 -2.67 10.64 -1.89
C ILE A 31 -2.55 9.52 -2.91
N ARG A 32 -3.48 8.58 -2.91
CA ARG A 32 -3.46 7.43 -3.81
C ARG A 32 -3.39 7.83 -5.29
N PRO A 33 -4.25 8.71 -5.80
CA PRO A 33 -4.14 9.14 -7.20
C PRO A 33 -2.85 9.90 -7.50
N ASP A 34 -2.29 10.62 -6.51
CA ASP A 34 -1.02 11.32 -6.70
C ASP A 34 0.12 10.34 -6.95
N VAL A 35 0.15 9.22 -6.23
CA VAL A 35 1.16 8.18 -6.43
C VAL A 35 0.99 7.54 -7.81
N LEU A 36 -0.24 7.22 -8.20
CA LEU A 36 -0.52 6.65 -9.52
C LEU A 36 -0.10 7.61 -10.63
N LYS A 37 -0.33 8.89 -10.46
CA LYS A 37 0.07 9.91 -11.44
C LYS A 37 1.59 10.04 -11.51
N LEU A 38 2.27 10.03 -10.38
CA LEU A 38 3.72 10.07 -10.31
C LEU A 38 4.35 8.89 -11.07
N ASP A 39 3.73 7.73 -10.98
CA ASP A 39 4.19 6.52 -11.66
C ASP A 39 3.57 6.34 -13.04
N GLN A 40 2.84 7.36 -13.52
CA GLN A 40 2.21 7.37 -14.86
C GLN A 40 1.26 6.19 -15.07
N GLY A 41 0.65 5.71 -14.00
CA GLY A 41 -0.27 4.58 -14.05
C GLY A 41 0.38 3.24 -14.37
N GLU A 42 1.70 3.16 -14.33
CA GLU A 42 2.45 1.95 -14.64
C GLU A 42 2.89 1.21 -13.39
N CYS A 43 2.84 -0.12 -13.45
CA CYS A 43 3.40 -0.97 -12.39
C CYS A 43 4.92 -0.81 -12.36
N GLN A 44 5.45 -0.31 -11.25
CA GLN A 44 6.88 -0.05 -11.14
C GLN A 44 7.70 -1.35 -11.08
N THR A 45 7.16 -2.40 -10.49
CA THR A 45 7.82 -3.70 -10.45
C THR A 45 7.93 -4.31 -11.85
N CYS A 46 6.85 -4.27 -12.63
CA CYS A 46 6.88 -4.74 -14.01
C CYS A 46 7.85 -3.92 -14.87
N LYS A 47 7.88 -2.61 -14.64
CA LYS A 47 8.77 -1.71 -15.36
C LYS A 47 10.24 -2.06 -15.11
N GLN A 48 10.60 -2.40 -13.89
CA GLN A 48 11.95 -2.84 -13.55
C GLN A 48 12.33 -4.15 -14.25
N ARG A 49 11.33 -4.97 -14.57
CA ARG A 49 11.52 -6.23 -15.28
C ARG A 49 11.41 -6.09 -16.80
N GLY A 50 11.34 -4.86 -17.31
CA GLY A 50 11.21 -4.60 -18.73
C GLY A 50 9.82 -4.83 -19.29
N ARG A 51 8.78 -4.86 -18.44
CA ARG A 51 7.39 -5.07 -18.84
C ARG A 51 6.57 -3.81 -18.63
N HIS A 52 5.48 -3.68 -19.36
CA HIS A 52 4.56 -2.55 -19.24
C HIS A 52 3.19 -3.08 -18.84
N ARG A 53 2.78 -2.81 -17.62
CA ARG A 53 1.45 -3.15 -17.12
C ARG A 53 0.87 -1.98 -16.35
N ALA A 54 -0.44 -1.82 -16.46
CA ALA A 54 -1.14 -0.81 -15.69
C ALA A 54 -1.09 -1.14 -14.19
N ALA A 55 -0.80 -0.13 -13.37
CA ALA A 55 -0.87 -0.25 -11.93
C ALA A 55 -2.30 -0.02 -11.46
N ARG A 56 -2.74 -0.77 -10.46
CA ARG A 56 -4.06 -0.62 -9.85
C ARG A 56 -4.00 -0.44 -8.35
N ILE A 57 -2.86 -0.76 -7.74
CA ILE A 57 -2.70 -0.78 -6.29
C ILE A 57 -1.52 0.10 -5.93
N VAL A 58 -1.67 0.86 -4.86
CA VAL A 58 -0.56 1.60 -4.26
C VAL A 58 -0.06 0.78 -3.07
N HIS A 59 1.18 0.33 -3.17
CA HIS A 59 1.81 -0.57 -2.19
C HIS A 59 2.67 0.22 -1.22
N HIS A 60 2.58 -0.13 0.07
CA HIS A 60 3.49 0.36 1.10
C HIS A 60 4.73 -0.52 1.12
N VAL A 61 5.89 0.01 0.76
CA VAL A 61 7.15 -0.76 0.74
C VAL A 61 7.47 -1.26 2.15
N LYS A 62 7.42 -0.36 3.14
CA LYS A 62 7.43 -0.76 4.55
C LYS A 62 5.98 -0.89 4.99
N HIS A 63 5.62 -2.06 5.46
CA HIS A 63 4.22 -2.38 5.76
C HIS A 63 3.60 -1.42 6.75
N LEU A 64 2.30 -1.21 6.59
CA LEU A 64 1.53 -0.31 7.45
C LEU A 64 1.70 -0.63 8.94
N ARG A 65 1.73 -1.92 9.28
CA ARG A 65 1.89 -2.37 10.67
C ARG A 65 3.27 -2.06 11.24
N ASP A 66 4.29 -2.11 10.39
CA ASP A 66 5.67 -1.92 10.82
C ASP A 66 6.04 -0.44 10.93
N ARG A 67 5.55 0.36 10.01
CA ARG A 67 5.84 1.79 9.95
C ARG A 67 4.58 2.60 9.67
N PRO A 68 3.67 2.70 10.65
CA PRO A 68 2.45 3.48 10.46
C PRO A 68 2.73 4.98 10.28
N ASP A 69 3.86 5.47 10.78
CA ASP A 69 4.27 6.85 10.59
C ASP A 69 4.53 7.20 9.11
N LEU A 70 4.79 6.21 8.27
CA LEU A 70 5.04 6.40 6.84
C LEU A 70 3.81 6.10 5.98
N ALA A 71 2.64 5.91 6.60
CA ALA A 71 1.44 5.49 5.90
C ALA A 71 1.01 6.45 4.79
N LEU A 72 1.26 7.74 4.96
CA LEU A 72 0.90 8.79 4.00
C LEU A 72 2.13 9.45 3.37
N SER A 73 3.29 8.81 3.43
CA SER A 73 4.54 9.33 2.87
C SER A 73 4.87 8.60 1.58
N ILE A 74 5.01 9.35 0.48
CA ILE A 74 5.42 8.80 -0.83
C ILE A 74 6.88 8.37 -0.78
N TRP A 75 7.69 9.10 -0.04
CA TRP A 75 9.13 8.87 0.10
C TRP A 75 9.45 8.54 1.55
N ASP A 76 10.40 7.63 1.75
CA ASP A 76 10.95 7.35 3.07
C ASP A 76 11.97 8.43 3.40
N PRO A 77 11.75 9.25 4.44
CA PRO A 77 12.67 10.34 4.77
C PRO A 77 14.03 9.86 5.29
N GLU A 78 14.11 8.63 5.77
CA GLU A 78 15.37 8.08 6.28
C GLU A 78 16.29 7.58 5.17
N THR A 79 15.71 6.97 4.13
CA THR A 79 16.49 6.34 3.04
C THR A 79 16.42 7.13 1.74
N GLY A 80 15.44 8.01 1.59
CA GLY A 80 15.19 8.72 0.34
C GLY A 80 14.55 7.87 -0.74
N GLU A 81 14.23 6.62 -0.43
CA GLU A 81 13.59 5.70 -1.38
C GLU A 81 12.07 5.85 -1.36
N ARG A 82 11.43 5.28 -2.38
CA ARG A 82 9.97 5.31 -2.47
C ARG A 82 9.36 4.43 -1.38
N GLN A 83 8.38 4.98 -0.68
CA GLN A 83 7.60 4.24 0.32
C GLN A 83 6.25 3.79 -0.26
N LEU A 84 5.62 4.63 -1.08
CA LEU A 84 4.39 4.28 -1.78
C LEU A 84 4.72 4.14 -3.26
N VAL A 85 4.44 2.97 -3.82
CA VAL A 85 4.71 2.68 -5.23
C VAL A 85 3.47 2.06 -5.87
N SER A 86 3.27 2.38 -7.15
CA SER A 86 2.17 1.80 -7.92
C SER A 86 2.58 0.45 -8.46
N VAL A 87 1.74 -0.55 -8.24
CA VAL A 87 1.99 -1.92 -8.70
C VAL A 87 0.72 -2.53 -9.27
N CYS A 88 0.86 -3.54 -10.12
CA CYS A 88 -0.28 -4.31 -10.58
C CYS A 88 -0.66 -5.35 -9.52
N LYS A 89 -1.88 -5.90 -9.63
CA LYS A 89 -2.38 -6.88 -8.68
C LYS A 89 -1.43 -8.07 -8.54
N ARG A 90 -0.93 -8.58 -9.65
CA ARG A 90 -0.04 -9.73 -9.65
C ARG A 90 1.25 -9.47 -8.87
N CYS A 91 1.89 -8.32 -9.12
CA CYS A 91 3.11 -7.95 -8.40
C CYS A 91 2.84 -7.72 -6.92
N HIS A 92 1.70 -7.13 -6.57
CA HIS A 92 1.32 -6.93 -5.18
C HIS A 92 1.18 -8.27 -4.46
N GLU A 93 0.57 -9.26 -5.08
CA GLU A 93 0.44 -10.60 -4.52
C GLU A 93 1.81 -11.27 -4.33
N GLU A 94 2.75 -11.06 -5.24
CA GLU A 94 4.12 -11.58 -5.11
C GLU A 94 4.86 -10.94 -3.95
N LEU A 95 4.59 -9.66 -3.68
CA LEU A 95 5.21 -8.93 -2.57
C LEU A 95 4.60 -9.31 -1.20
N HIS A 96 3.45 -9.96 -1.20
CA HIS A 96 2.76 -10.43 0.01
C HIS A 96 2.50 -11.94 -0.10
N PRO A 97 3.54 -12.79 0.00
CA PRO A 97 3.38 -14.24 -0.18
C PRO A 97 2.35 -14.87 0.75
N GLU A 98 2.19 -14.34 1.94
CA GLU A 98 1.22 -14.84 2.92
C GLU A 98 -0.22 -14.73 2.44
N SER A 99 -0.51 -13.80 1.53
CA SER A 99 -1.86 -13.64 1.00
C SER A 99 -2.21 -14.70 -0.05
N ARG A 100 -1.25 -15.55 -0.42
CA ARG A 100 -1.47 -16.66 -1.36
C ARG A 100 -1.87 -17.95 -0.69
N ARG A 101 -1.99 -17.98 0.62
CA ARG A 101 -2.40 -19.19 1.35
C ARG A 101 -3.78 -19.64 0.86
N PRO A 102 -4.01 -20.97 0.73
CA PRO A 102 -5.25 -21.47 0.14
C PRO A 102 -6.52 -20.89 0.77
N PHE A 103 -6.58 -20.83 2.11
CA PHE A 103 -7.75 -20.30 2.77
C PHE A 103 -7.95 -18.81 2.52
N GLN A 104 -6.86 -18.06 2.34
CA GLN A 104 -6.94 -16.63 2.03
C GLN A 104 -7.38 -16.38 0.61
N ARG A 105 -7.08 -17.29 -0.31
CA ARG A 105 -7.56 -17.19 -1.68
C ARG A 105 -9.08 -17.20 -1.78
N LEU A 106 -9.73 -17.87 -0.86
CA LEU A 106 -11.20 -17.90 -0.81
C LEU A 106 -11.76 -16.51 -0.51
N TYR A 107 -10.99 -15.68 0.17
CA TYR A 107 -11.41 -14.33 0.57
C TYR A 107 -10.73 -13.23 -0.21
N ALA A 108 -9.80 -13.56 -1.08
CA ALA A 108 -9.02 -12.58 -1.83
C ALA A 108 -9.89 -11.55 -2.58
N PRO A 109 -10.96 -11.95 -3.27
CA PRO A 109 -11.82 -10.98 -3.95
C PRO A 109 -12.43 -9.93 -3.04
N LEU A 110 -12.55 -10.24 -1.74
CA LEU A 110 -13.16 -9.35 -0.77
C LEU A 110 -12.17 -8.37 -0.15
N THR A 111 -10.88 -8.72 -0.14
CA THR A 111 -9.88 -7.97 0.62
C THR A 111 -8.66 -7.53 -0.18
N GLU A 112 -8.52 -7.95 -1.42
CA GLU A 112 -7.29 -7.74 -2.20
C GLU A 112 -6.87 -6.28 -2.34
N GLU A 113 -7.81 -5.34 -2.35
CA GLU A 113 -7.51 -3.92 -2.44
C GLU A 113 -7.00 -3.32 -1.14
N ARG A 114 -7.07 -4.07 -0.06
CA ARG A 114 -6.72 -3.60 1.27
C ARG A 114 -5.44 -4.20 1.81
N TRP A 115 -4.77 -5.01 1.01
CA TRP A 115 -3.52 -5.62 1.41
C TRP A 115 -2.36 -4.65 1.23
N ASP A 116 -1.62 -4.46 2.31
CA ASP A 116 -0.38 -3.73 2.26
C ASP A 116 0.59 -4.21 3.30
#